data_043d0206a66a57402214498d3a818634
#
_entry.id   043d0206a66a57402214498d3a818634
#
_cell.length_a   1.000
_cell.length_b   1.000
_cell.length_c   1.000
_cell.angle_alpha   90.00
_cell.angle_beta   90.00
_cell.angle_gamma   90.00
#
_symmetry.space_group_name_H-M   'P 1'
#
loop_
_entity.id
_entity.type
_entity.pdbx_description
1 polymer ?
#
loop_
_entity_poly.entity_id
_entity_poly.type
_entity_poly.pdbx_seq_one_letter_code
_entity_poly.pdbx_strand_id
1 'polypeptide(L)'
;MKANYLIAAIAAIVCLTACHKGRGNDIDNTDTQIDTVMTDNVWTKVDPMEFSIDPITTFSKDWMALATGTKKGFNSMTVSWGTVGYLWNKPVVIVFVSKDRYSKKLMDDNQYFTLTGFPKTKECRRALEYIGSHSQKDDPDKTAHAGLSVEFTTLGNPVFSEGNLAIECKKIYSDEFETDKMPKDVMESLYARMGMHSFYIGEIVNVLEKK
;
A
#
# COMPACT_ATOMS: atom_id res chain seq x y z
N MET A 1 -55.07 -10.37 -12.13
CA MET A 1 -56.07 -9.54 -11.43
C MET A 1 -55.35 -8.39 -10.76
N LYS A 2 -55.67 -7.19 -11.25
CA LYS A 2 -55.74 -5.85 -10.65
C LYS A 2 -54.58 -5.34 -9.80
N ALA A 3 -53.99 -4.35 -10.42
CA ALA A 3 -53.15 -3.28 -9.89
C ALA A 3 -53.84 -2.51 -8.73
N ASN A 4 -53.03 -1.89 -7.89
CA ASN A 4 -53.42 -0.62 -7.26
C ASN A 4 -52.14 0.24 -7.06
N TYR A 5 -52.14 1.35 -7.79
CA TYR A 5 -51.27 2.52 -7.62
C TYR A 5 -51.84 3.38 -6.47
N LEU A 6 -50.98 3.90 -5.62
CA LEU A 6 -51.35 5.01 -4.74
C LEU A 6 -50.34 6.13 -4.90
N ILE A 7 -50.82 7.23 -5.48
CA ILE A 7 -50.16 8.54 -5.63
C ILE A 7 -50.60 9.38 -4.44
N ALA A 8 -49.68 10.08 -3.81
CA ALA A 8 -49.94 11.27 -2.97
C ALA A 8 -48.66 12.13 -2.98
N ALA A 9 -48.62 13.17 -3.69
CA ALA A 9 -49.16 14.53 -3.56
C ALA A 9 -48.28 15.43 -2.64
N ILE A 10 -47.71 16.38 -3.32
CA ILE A 10 -46.95 17.59 -3.06
C ILE A 10 -47.58 18.46 -1.93
N ALA A 11 -46.75 19.05 -1.07
CA ALA A 11 -47.04 20.29 -0.40
C ALA A 11 -45.80 21.21 -0.39
N ALA A 12 -45.84 22.22 -1.22
CA ALA A 12 -44.93 23.35 -1.21
C ALA A 12 -45.42 24.37 -0.16
N ILE A 13 -44.51 24.82 0.69
CA ILE A 13 -44.76 26.00 1.55
C ILE A 13 -43.76 27.06 1.15
N VAL A 14 -44.30 28.09 0.53
CA VAL A 14 -43.69 29.41 0.30
C VAL A 14 -43.94 30.27 1.53
N CYS A 15 -42.93 30.83 2.11
CA CYS A 15 -43.05 31.96 3.03
C CYS A 15 -42.17 33.11 2.58
N LEU A 16 -42.84 34.21 2.36
CA LEU A 16 -42.33 35.49 1.88
C LEU A 16 -41.78 36.35 3.03
N THR A 17 -40.68 36.99 2.75
CA THR A 17 -40.27 38.37 3.08
C THR A 17 -40.55 39.02 4.44
N ALA A 18 -39.47 39.52 5.02
CA ALA A 18 -39.47 40.85 5.65
C ALA A 18 -38.07 41.50 5.52
N CYS A 19 -38.03 42.58 4.76
CA CYS A 19 -36.92 43.52 4.73
C CYS A 19 -36.84 44.30 6.05
N HIS A 20 -35.65 44.33 6.66
CA HIS A 20 -35.34 45.40 7.63
C HIS A 20 -34.02 46.07 7.24
N LYS A 21 -34.13 47.36 7.01
CA LYS A 21 -33.07 48.30 6.62
C LYS A 21 -32.39 48.78 7.90
N GLY A 22 -31.14 48.48 8.14
CA GLY A 22 -30.31 48.93 9.23
C GLY A 22 -28.92 49.31 8.75
N ARG A 23 -28.57 50.51 9.04
CA ARG A 23 -27.48 51.39 8.65
C ARG A 23 -26.10 50.87 9.03
N GLY A 24 -25.14 51.07 8.12
CA GLY A 24 -23.71 51.04 8.09
C GLY A 24 -22.88 50.87 9.35
N ASN A 25 -21.86 50.03 9.16
CA ASN A 25 -20.49 50.24 9.65
C ASN A 25 -19.58 49.51 8.70
N ASP A 26 -18.68 50.25 8.06
CA ASP A 26 -17.58 49.76 7.27
C ASP A 26 -16.68 48.94 8.18
N ILE A 27 -16.64 47.61 7.98
CA ILE A 27 -15.59 46.74 8.48
C ILE A 27 -14.84 46.23 7.26
N ASP A 28 -13.62 46.69 7.20
CA ASP A 28 -12.57 46.32 6.29
C ASP A 28 -12.49 44.79 6.13
N ASN A 29 -12.97 44.31 5.02
CA ASN A 29 -12.92 42.88 4.67
C ASN A 29 -11.54 42.63 4.05
N THR A 30 -10.53 42.49 4.88
CA THR A 30 -9.32 41.80 4.48
C THR A 30 -9.71 40.33 4.30
N ASP A 31 -10.02 40.00 3.06
CA ASP A 31 -10.10 38.64 2.54
C ASP A 31 -8.76 37.95 2.85
N THR A 32 -8.69 37.33 4.02
CA THR A 32 -7.65 36.36 4.29
C THR A 32 -7.97 35.16 3.40
N GLN A 33 -7.45 35.17 2.18
CA GLN A 33 -7.30 33.94 1.42
C GLN A 33 -6.53 32.98 2.33
N ILE A 34 -7.26 32.07 2.93
CA ILE A 34 -6.66 30.85 3.46
C ILE A 34 -6.20 30.11 2.21
N ASP A 35 -4.93 30.32 1.85
CA ASP A 35 -4.23 29.40 0.97
C ASP A 35 -4.38 28.01 1.60
N THR A 36 -5.36 27.28 1.10
CA THR A 36 -5.47 25.85 1.36
C THR A 36 -4.22 25.27 0.71
N VAL A 37 -3.16 25.13 1.50
CA VAL A 37 -2.04 24.29 1.16
C VAL A 37 -2.64 22.91 0.92
N MET A 38 -2.94 22.62 -0.32
CA MET A 38 -3.24 21.27 -0.77
C MET A 38 -2.01 20.45 -0.42
N THR A 39 -2.08 19.69 0.65
CA THR A 39 -1.04 18.72 0.97
C THR A 39 -1.13 17.67 -0.13
N ASP A 40 -0.18 17.67 -1.05
CA ASP A 40 0.01 16.71 -2.17
C ASP A 40 0.28 15.26 -1.68
N ASN A 41 -0.21 14.91 -0.52
CA ASN A 41 0.14 13.68 0.19
C ASN A 41 -1.08 12.77 0.47
N VAL A 42 -2.10 12.82 -0.38
CA VAL A 42 -3.30 12.00 -0.25
C VAL A 42 -3.21 10.80 -1.18
N TRP A 43 -3.43 9.60 -0.64
CA TRP A 43 -3.52 8.39 -1.43
C TRP A 43 -4.72 8.45 -2.41
N THR A 44 -4.45 8.27 -3.69
CA THR A 44 -5.46 8.16 -4.74
C THR A 44 -5.54 6.71 -5.20
N LYS A 45 -6.75 6.17 -5.30
CA LYS A 45 -6.95 4.80 -5.78
C LYS A 45 -6.80 4.71 -7.29
N VAL A 46 -6.07 3.72 -7.76
CA VAL A 46 -5.88 3.36 -9.17
C VAL A 46 -6.52 1.99 -9.42
N ASP A 47 -7.12 1.79 -10.58
CA ASP A 47 -7.62 0.48 -10.98
C ASP A 47 -6.42 -0.49 -11.15
N PRO A 48 -6.39 -1.64 -10.47
CA PRO A 48 -5.33 -2.63 -10.64
C PRO A 48 -5.10 -3.10 -12.08
N MET A 49 -6.12 -3.02 -12.96
CA MET A 49 -5.99 -3.38 -14.37
C MET A 49 -5.37 -2.27 -15.23
N GLU A 50 -5.38 -1.04 -14.76
CA GLU A 50 -4.75 0.12 -15.41
C GLU A 50 -3.38 0.45 -14.81
N PHE A 51 -3.04 -0.21 -13.70
CA PHE A 51 -1.76 0.00 -13.01
C PHE A 51 -0.58 -0.53 -13.84
N SER A 52 0.48 0.25 -13.91
CA SER A 52 1.71 -0.11 -14.62
C SER A 52 2.96 0.37 -13.89
N ILE A 53 3.93 -0.53 -13.75
CA ILE A 53 5.29 -0.21 -13.30
C ILE A 53 6.30 -0.96 -14.18
N ASP A 54 7.55 -0.49 -14.21
CA ASP A 54 8.67 -1.29 -14.70
C ASP A 54 9.14 -2.24 -13.57
N PRO A 55 8.79 -3.54 -13.62
CA PRO A 55 9.13 -4.45 -12.55
C PRO A 55 10.63 -4.69 -12.42
N ILE A 56 11.37 -4.63 -13.52
CA ILE A 56 12.82 -4.83 -13.50
C ILE A 56 13.48 -3.72 -12.69
N THR A 57 13.21 -2.47 -13.02
CA THR A 57 13.77 -1.32 -12.27
C THR A 57 13.25 -1.29 -10.83
N THR A 58 11.95 -1.51 -10.64
CA THR A 58 11.32 -1.46 -9.31
C THR A 58 11.96 -2.44 -8.34
N PHE A 59 12.15 -3.71 -8.73
CA PHE A 59 12.72 -4.70 -7.82
C PHE A 59 14.25 -4.68 -7.81
N SER A 60 14.93 -4.50 -8.95
CA SER A 60 16.38 -4.59 -8.99
C SER A 60 17.12 -3.37 -8.46
N LYS A 61 16.54 -2.17 -8.60
CA LYS A 61 17.18 -0.90 -8.27
C LYS A 61 16.47 -0.11 -7.19
N ASP A 62 15.15 0.07 -7.31
CA ASP A 62 14.40 0.95 -6.43
C ASP A 62 14.08 0.26 -5.10
N TRP A 63 13.75 -1.05 -5.15
CA TRP A 63 13.29 -1.89 -4.05
C TRP A 63 11.93 -1.44 -3.50
N MET A 64 11.27 -2.30 -2.76
CA MET A 64 10.00 -2.00 -2.10
C MET A 64 10.02 -2.50 -0.65
N ALA A 65 9.23 -1.87 0.21
CA ALA A 65 8.92 -2.44 1.51
C ALA A 65 7.74 -3.39 1.39
N LEU A 66 7.96 -4.67 1.70
CA LEU A 66 6.89 -5.63 1.94
C LEU A 66 6.45 -5.51 3.39
N ALA A 67 5.14 -5.42 3.63
CA ALA A 67 4.57 -5.48 4.96
C ALA A 67 3.39 -6.47 5.01
N THR A 68 3.26 -7.17 6.12
CA THR A 68 2.19 -8.16 6.37
C THR A 68 1.83 -8.22 7.83
N GLY A 69 0.56 -8.45 8.14
CA GLY A 69 0.00 -8.43 9.47
C GLY A 69 -1.16 -7.44 9.61
N THR A 70 -1.46 -7.04 10.83
CA THR A 70 -2.60 -6.17 11.15
C THR A 70 -2.18 -5.07 12.15
N LYS A 71 -3.13 -4.20 12.54
CA LYS A 71 -2.91 -3.20 13.61
C LYS A 71 -2.48 -3.82 14.94
N LYS A 72 -2.78 -5.10 15.19
CA LYS A 72 -2.39 -5.80 16.42
C LYS A 72 -0.92 -6.28 16.39
N GLY A 73 -0.34 -6.36 15.22
CA GLY A 73 1.04 -6.75 15.00
C GLY A 73 1.29 -6.99 13.52
N PHE A 74 2.35 -6.41 13.00
CA PHE A 74 2.79 -6.55 11.62
C PHE A 74 4.32 -6.64 11.59
N ASN A 75 4.86 -7.05 10.46
CA ASN A 75 6.27 -6.93 10.15
C ASN A 75 6.47 -6.34 8.77
N SER A 76 7.64 -5.73 8.58
CA SER A 76 8.08 -5.23 7.29
C SER A 76 9.47 -5.75 6.93
N MET A 77 9.76 -5.82 5.65
CA MET A 77 11.09 -6.13 5.13
C MET A 77 11.26 -5.52 3.74
N THR A 78 12.49 -5.34 3.32
CA THR A 78 12.78 -4.94 1.94
C THR A 78 12.73 -6.14 1.03
N VAL A 79 12.09 -5.98 -0.12
CA VAL A 79 12.11 -6.93 -1.23
C VAL A 79 12.78 -6.30 -2.44
N SER A 80 13.72 -7.06 -3.03
CA SER A 80 14.47 -6.73 -4.24
C SER A 80 14.30 -7.78 -5.33
N TRP A 81 13.48 -8.79 -5.08
CA TRP A 81 13.10 -9.82 -6.04
C TRP A 81 11.59 -9.91 -6.12
N GLY A 82 11.08 -9.81 -7.33
CA GLY A 82 9.65 -9.85 -7.58
C GLY A 82 9.32 -9.58 -9.05
N THR A 83 8.06 -9.67 -9.36
CA THR A 83 7.51 -9.29 -10.66
C THR A 83 6.05 -8.92 -10.55
N VAL A 84 5.54 -8.20 -11.55
CA VAL A 84 4.11 -7.89 -11.72
C VAL A 84 3.67 -8.52 -13.02
N GLY A 85 2.48 -9.06 -13.04
CA GLY A 85 1.97 -9.74 -14.23
C GLY A 85 0.49 -10.07 -14.15
N TYR A 86 0.07 -11.05 -14.97
CA TYR A 86 -1.32 -11.45 -15.09
C TYR A 86 -1.43 -12.97 -15.00
N LEU A 87 -2.25 -13.47 -14.08
CA LEU A 87 -2.45 -14.89 -13.83
C LEU A 87 -3.90 -15.17 -13.43
N TRP A 88 -4.50 -16.22 -13.99
CA TRP A 88 -5.88 -16.64 -13.68
C TRP A 88 -6.90 -15.50 -13.81
N ASN A 89 -6.77 -14.72 -14.87
CA ASN A 89 -7.59 -13.54 -15.16
C ASN A 89 -7.53 -12.45 -14.08
N LYS A 90 -6.39 -12.30 -13.41
CA LYS A 90 -6.14 -11.35 -12.31
C LYS A 90 -4.80 -10.66 -12.47
N PRO A 91 -4.69 -9.36 -12.16
CA PRO A 91 -3.41 -8.71 -11.99
C PRO A 91 -2.75 -9.26 -10.72
N VAL A 92 -1.48 -9.63 -10.80
CA VAL A 92 -0.76 -10.27 -9.70
C VAL A 92 0.62 -9.66 -9.48
N VAL A 93 1.09 -9.78 -8.25
CA VAL A 93 2.49 -9.61 -7.88
C VAL A 93 3.03 -10.95 -7.40
N ILE A 94 4.26 -11.29 -7.78
CA ILE A 94 5.01 -12.40 -7.19
C ILE A 94 6.18 -11.80 -6.40
N VAL A 95 6.31 -12.21 -5.14
CA VAL A 95 7.41 -11.81 -4.26
C VAL A 95 8.11 -13.03 -3.69
N PHE A 96 9.40 -12.87 -3.36
CA PHE A 96 10.24 -13.93 -2.83
C PHE A 96 10.70 -13.54 -1.41
N VAL A 97 10.46 -14.44 -0.44
CA VAL A 97 10.78 -14.23 0.97
C VAL A 97 11.66 -15.38 1.45
N SER A 98 12.87 -15.06 1.92
CA SER A 98 13.76 -16.07 2.49
C SER A 98 13.14 -16.70 3.73
N LYS A 99 13.35 -18.03 3.88
CA LYS A 99 12.90 -18.80 5.05
C LYS A 99 13.50 -18.30 6.36
N ASP A 100 14.66 -17.67 6.32
CA ASP A 100 15.36 -17.11 7.48
C ASP A 100 14.78 -15.78 7.96
N ARG A 101 13.88 -15.15 7.17
CA ARG A 101 13.25 -13.89 7.54
C ARG A 101 12.07 -14.11 8.49
N TYR A 102 12.00 -13.30 9.54
CA TYR A 102 10.86 -13.28 10.45
C TYR A 102 9.51 -13.03 9.71
N SER A 103 9.57 -12.27 8.62
CA SER A 103 8.42 -12.04 7.74
C SER A 103 7.81 -13.32 7.17
N LYS A 104 8.60 -14.39 6.98
CA LYS A 104 8.11 -15.67 6.42
C LYS A 104 6.92 -16.21 7.20
N LYS A 105 7.04 -16.26 8.54
CA LYS A 105 5.97 -16.71 9.40
C LYS A 105 4.69 -15.87 9.22
N LEU A 106 4.84 -14.53 9.20
CA LEU A 106 3.67 -13.66 9.05
C LEU A 106 3.07 -13.74 7.64
N MET A 107 3.89 -13.94 6.61
CA MET A 107 3.41 -14.18 5.25
C MET A 107 2.59 -15.48 5.16
N ASP A 108 2.97 -16.52 5.89
CA ASP A 108 2.21 -17.76 5.95
C ASP A 108 0.88 -17.60 6.70
N ASP A 109 0.92 -16.92 7.85
CA ASP A 109 -0.21 -16.75 8.77
C ASP A 109 -1.28 -15.76 8.26
N ASN A 110 -0.90 -14.78 7.41
CA ASN A 110 -1.80 -13.73 6.95
C ASN A 110 -2.21 -13.92 5.49
N GLN A 111 -3.46 -13.56 5.19
CA GLN A 111 -4.01 -13.64 3.84
C GLN A 111 -3.55 -12.49 2.95
N TYR A 112 -3.17 -11.37 3.53
CA TYR A 112 -2.81 -10.15 2.81
C TYR A 112 -1.37 -9.74 3.08
N PHE A 113 -0.78 -9.08 2.10
CA PHE A 113 0.47 -8.33 2.24
C PHE A 113 0.40 -7.07 1.39
N THR A 114 1.27 -6.11 1.67
CA THR A 114 1.39 -4.89 0.91
C THR A 114 2.83 -4.71 0.41
N LEU A 115 2.96 -3.98 -0.69
CA LEU A 115 4.23 -3.47 -1.18
C LEU A 115 4.14 -1.95 -1.23
N THR A 116 5.04 -1.26 -0.53
CA THR A 116 5.16 0.19 -0.60
C THR A 116 6.41 0.56 -1.40
N GLY A 117 6.21 1.32 -2.49
CA GLY A 117 7.25 1.99 -3.25
C GLY A 117 7.48 3.40 -2.71
N PHE A 118 8.70 3.90 -2.84
CA PHE A 118 9.12 5.17 -2.26
C PHE A 118 9.71 6.12 -3.30
N PRO A 119 9.67 7.44 -3.04
CA PRO A 119 10.46 8.40 -3.78
C PRO A 119 11.95 8.06 -3.74
N LYS A 120 12.69 8.39 -4.81
CA LYS A 120 14.13 8.08 -4.95
C LYS A 120 15.00 9.06 -4.16
N THR A 121 14.77 9.15 -2.84
CA THR A 121 15.55 9.97 -1.92
C THR A 121 16.56 9.13 -1.13
N LYS A 122 17.56 9.79 -0.56
CA LYS A 122 18.56 9.12 0.30
C LYS A 122 17.92 8.59 1.59
N GLU A 123 16.94 9.29 2.12
CA GLU A 123 16.20 8.96 3.33
C GLU A 123 15.40 7.68 3.13
N CYS A 124 14.61 7.60 2.07
CA CYS A 124 13.84 6.41 1.72
C CYS A 124 14.75 5.20 1.44
N ARG A 125 15.89 5.43 0.78
CA ARG A 125 16.87 4.35 0.55
C ARG A 125 17.43 3.81 1.86
N ARG A 126 17.83 4.67 2.81
CA ARG A 126 18.30 4.27 4.14
C ARG A 126 17.21 3.51 4.92
N ALA A 127 15.96 3.96 4.83
CA ALA A 127 14.84 3.28 5.45
C ALA A 127 14.68 1.85 4.92
N LEU A 128 14.73 1.66 3.59
CA LEU A 128 14.70 0.34 2.97
C LEU A 128 15.89 -0.53 3.39
N GLU A 129 17.11 0.01 3.42
CA GLU A 129 18.30 -0.69 3.89
C GLU A 129 18.14 -1.13 5.35
N TYR A 130 17.60 -0.28 6.20
CA TYR A 130 17.38 -0.57 7.61
C TYR A 130 16.37 -1.70 7.81
N ILE A 131 15.16 -1.59 7.26
CA ILE A 131 14.13 -2.64 7.43
C ILE A 131 14.51 -3.96 6.73
N GLY A 132 15.41 -3.90 5.74
CA GLY A 132 15.97 -5.06 5.05
C GLY A 132 17.05 -5.79 5.83
N SER A 133 17.80 -5.11 6.70
CA SER A 133 18.93 -5.67 7.46
C SER A 133 18.62 -6.01 8.91
N HIS A 134 17.57 -5.41 9.50
CA HIS A 134 17.16 -5.64 10.89
C HIS A 134 15.94 -6.55 10.97
N SER A 135 15.92 -7.45 11.97
CA SER A 135 14.78 -8.32 12.26
C SER A 135 13.83 -7.65 13.25
N GLN A 136 12.53 -7.69 12.99
CA GLN A 136 11.52 -7.22 13.96
C GLN A 136 11.57 -8.02 15.29
N LYS A 137 12.10 -9.24 15.27
CA LYS A 137 12.29 -10.04 16.48
C LYS A 137 13.30 -9.40 17.41
N ASP A 138 14.36 -8.81 16.86
CA ASP A 138 15.48 -8.23 17.60
C ASP A 138 15.31 -6.72 17.81
N ASP A 139 14.56 -6.05 16.92
CA ASP A 139 14.21 -4.63 16.98
C ASP A 139 12.70 -4.46 16.72
N PRO A 140 11.86 -4.54 17.75
CA PRO A 140 10.40 -4.39 17.66
C PRO A 140 9.97 -3.06 17.02
N ASP A 141 10.74 -2.00 17.21
CA ASP A 141 10.47 -0.65 16.74
C ASP A 141 11.22 -0.29 15.44
N LYS A 142 11.75 -1.30 14.72
CA LYS A 142 12.62 -1.09 13.55
C LYS A 142 11.98 -0.20 12.47
N THR A 143 10.66 -0.22 12.32
CA THR A 143 9.95 0.63 11.37
C THR A 143 10.09 2.11 11.74
N ALA A 144 9.91 2.44 13.03
CA ALA A 144 10.12 3.79 13.54
C ALA A 144 11.60 4.19 13.51
N HIS A 145 12.51 3.27 13.87
CA HIS A 145 13.95 3.50 13.79
C HIS A 145 14.43 3.73 12.33
N ALA A 146 13.73 3.14 11.36
CA ALA A 146 13.96 3.41 9.93
C ALA A 146 13.42 4.78 9.48
N GLY A 147 12.70 5.50 10.32
CA GLY A 147 12.05 6.77 9.98
C GLY A 147 10.79 6.59 9.15
N LEU A 148 10.11 5.44 9.29
CA LEU A 148 8.88 5.13 8.57
C LEU A 148 7.66 5.21 9.50
N SER A 149 6.62 5.88 9.03
CA SER A 149 5.32 6.01 9.69
C SER A 149 4.32 5.05 9.07
N VAL A 150 3.64 4.26 9.91
CA VAL A 150 2.71 3.22 9.45
C VAL A 150 1.29 3.76 9.37
N GLU A 151 0.68 3.60 8.23
CA GLU A 151 -0.74 3.77 7.98
C GLU A 151 -1.38 2.39 7.70
N PHE A 152 -2.70 2.35 7.67
CA PHE A 152 -3.41 1.12 7.36
C PHE A 152 -4.44 1.37 6.26
N THR A 153 -4.47 0.48 5.27
CA THR A 153 -5.48 0.48 4.21
C THR A 153 -6.89 0.29 4.78
N THR A 154 -7.89 0.46 3.93
CA THR A 154 -9.29 0.16 4.30
C THR A 154 -9.52 -1.29 4.68
N LEU A 155 -8.70 -2.22 4.20
CA LEU A 155 -8.71 -3.64 4.58
C LEU A 155 -7.89 -3.92 5.85
N GLY A 156 -7.23 -2.89 6.41
CA GLY A 156 -6.48 -2.98 7.67
C GLY A 156 -5.05 -3.48 7.51
N ASN A 157 -4.49 -3.46 6.29
CA ASN A 157 -3.13 -3.88 6.02
C ASN A 157 -2.13 -2.71 6.11
N PRO A 158 -0.91 -2.92 6.63
CA PRO A 158 0.05 -1.84 6.85
C PRO A 158 0.65 -1.32 5.55
N VAL A 159 0.77 0.01 5.44
CA VAL A 159 1.49 0.75 4.40
C VAL A 159 2.30 1.87 5.04
N PHE A 160 3.20 2.51 4.31
CA PHE A 160 4.07 3.55 4.85
C PHE A 160 3.75 4.92 4.27
N SER A 161 3.57 5.91 5.14
CA SER A 161 3.19 7.29 4.76
C SER A 161 4.20 7.97 3.84
N GLU A 162 5.48 7.61 3.96
CA GLU A 162 6.57 8.15 3.15
C GLU A 162 6.61 7.58 1.72
N GLY A 163 5.81 6.53 1.47
CA GLY A 163 5.65 5.93 0.15
C GLY A 163 4.84 6.81 -0.80
N ASN A 164 5.08 6.64 -2.09
CA ASN A 164 4.30 7.24 -3.19
C ASN A 164 3.48 6.21 -3.97
N LEU A 165 3.68 4.94 -3.72
CA LEU A 165 2.94 3.82 -4.29
C LEU A 165 2.67 2.79 -3.19
N ALA A 166 1.44 2.27 -3.09
CA ALA A 166 1.12 1.13 -2.27
C ALA A 166 0.28 0.12 -3.06
N ILE A 167 0.74 -1.11 -3.11
CA ILE A 167 0.07 -2.23 -3.77
C ILE A 167 -0.39 -3.18 -2.68
N GLU A 168 -1.70 -3.37 -2.53
CA GLU A 168 -2.28 -4.29 -1.57
C GLU A 168 -2.67 -5.59 -2.27
N CYS A 169 -2.15 -6.69 -1.77
CA CYS A 169 -2.26 -8.01 -2.39
C CYS A 169 -2.96 -9.00 -1.49
N LYS A 170 -3.89 -9.76 -2.07
CA LYS A 170 -4.47 -10.96 -1.46
C LYS A 170 -3.69 -12.18 -1.92
N LYS A 171 -3.07 -12.89 -1.00
CA LYS A 171 -2.34 -14.11 -1.30
C LYS A 171 -3.27 -15.17 -1.89
N ILE A 172 -2.97 -15.65 -3.09
CA ILE A 172 -3.74 -16.66 -3.83
C ILE A 172 -2.97 -17.95 -4.04
N TYR A 173 -1.64 -17.91 -3.92
CA TYR A 173 -0.79 -19.09 -3.99
C TYR A 173 0.53 -18.84 -3.28
N SER A 174 1.16 -19.87 -2.76
CA SER A 174 2.52 -19.84 -2.25
C SER A 174 3.14 -21.22 -2.35
N ASP A 175 4.44 -21.27 -2.64
CA ASP A 175 5.20 -22.49 -2.71
C ASP A 175 6.69 -22.22 -2.47
N GLU A 176 7.49 -23.26 -2.55
CA GLU A 176 8.94 -23.22 -2.39
C GLU A 176 9.63 -23.71 -3.66
N PHE A 177 10.88 -23.29 -3.84
CA PHE A 177 11.67 -23.83 -4.95
C PHE A 177 12.11 -25.27 -4.66
N GLU A 178 11.93 -26.15 -5.64
CA GLU A 178 12.48 -27.49 -5.66
C GLU A 178 13.94 -27.40 -6.09
N THR A 179 14.85 -27.77 -5.19
CA THR A 179 16.31 -27.57 -5.38
C THR A 179 16.89 -28.37 -6.53
N ASP A 180 16.31 -29.52 -6.86
CA ASP A 180 16.69 -30.36 -8.00
C ASP A 180 16.32 -29.75 -9.36
N LYS A 181 15.42 -28.79 -9.40
CA LYS A 181 15.02 -28.04 -10.61
C LYS A 181 15.77 -26.72 -10.78
N MET A 182 16.63 -26.36 -9.84
CA MET A 182 17.35 -25.08 -9.86
C MET A 182 18.68 -25.20 -10.63
N PRO A 183 19.11 -24.10 -11.31
CA PRO A 183 20.44 -24.05 -11.89
C PRO A 183 21.53 -24.22 -10.83
N LYS A 184 22.56 -25.02 -11.13
CA LYS A 184 23.66 -25.29 -10.17
C LYS A 184 24.43 -24.05 -9.78
N ASP A 185 24.67 -23.14 -10.70
CA ASP A 185 25.36 -21.87 -10.48
C ASP A 185 24.59 -20.97 -9.52
N VAL A 186 23.26 -20.97 -9.56
CA VAL A 186 22.39 -20.23 -8.62
C VAL A 186 22.49 -20.84 -7.23
N MET A 187 22.46 -22.18 -7.12
CA MET A 187 22.62 -22.88 -5.84
C MET A 187 23.98 -22.59 -5.21
N GLU A 188 25.05 -22.65 -5.99
CA GLU A 188 26.42 -22.48 -5.52
C GLU A 188 26.76 -21.01 -5.21
N SER A 189 26.23 -20.05 -5.96
CA SER A 189 26.55 -18.63 -5.80
C SER A 189 25.67 -17.90 -4.77
N LEU A 190 24.35 -18.12 -4.80
CA LEU A 190 23.39 -17.41 -3.95
C LEU A 190 22.99 -18.24 -2.72
N TYR A 191 22.49 -19.44 -2.95
CA TYR A 191 21.91 -20.24 -1.86
C TYR A 191 22.93 -20.96 -0.99
N ALA A 192 24.20 -20.97 -1.37
CA ALA A 192 25.28 -21.34 -0.45
C ALA A 192 25.48 -20.38 0.73
N ARG A 193 24.93 -19.15 0.65
CA ARG A 193 25.15 -18.06 1.63
C ARG A 193 23.87 -17.49 2.22
N MET A 194 22.70 -17.87 1.72
CA MET A 194 21.40 -17.38 2.20
C MET A 194 20.39 -18.52 2.24
N GLY A 195 19.37 -18.39 3.07
CA GLY A 195 18.28 -19.35 3.13
C GLY A 195 17.46 -19.40 1.84
N MET A 196 16.91 -20.57 1.57
CA MET A 196 15.98 -20.75 0.46
C MET A 196 14.81 -19.80 0.55
N HIS A 197 14.30 -19.39 -0.61
CA HIS A 197 13.13 -18.51 -0.69
C HIS A 197 11.86 -19.34 -0.94
N SER A 198 10.80 -18.91 -0.29
CA SER A 198 9.44 -19.21 -0.72
C SER A 198 8.96 -18.09 -1.62
N PHE A 199 8.09 -18.39 -2.58
CA PHE A 199 7.42 -17.37 -3.37
C PHE A 199 5.94 -17.29 -3.03
N TYR A 200 5.39 -16.09 -3.16
CA TYR A 200 4.00 -15.78 -2.87
C TYR A 200 3.40 -15.05 -4.07
N ILE A 201 2.30 -15.56 -4.60
CA ILE A 201 1.51 -14.91 -5.64
C ILE A 201 0.35 -14.20 -4.94
N GLY A 202 0.30 -12.89 -5.06
CA GLY A 202 -0.77 -12.05 -4.56
C GLY A 202 -1.59 -11.45 -5.70
N GLU A 203 -2.91 -11.65 -5.68
CA GLU A 203 -3.85 -10.87 -6.50
C GLU A 203 -3.77 -9.40 -6.03
N ILE A 204 -3.54 -8.47 -6.95
CA ILE A 204 -3.56 -7.03 -6.65
C ILE A 204 -5.02 -6.64 -6.45
N VAL A 205 -5.40 -6.30 -5.22
CA VAL A 205 -6.78 -5.93 -4.88
C VAL A 205 -6.97 -4.42 -4.72
N ASN A 206 -5.91 -3.70 -4.41
CA ASN A 206 -5.88 -2.24 -4.37
C ASN A 206 -4.52 -1.73 -4.83
N VAL A 207 -4.54 -0.62 -5.54
CA VAL A 207 -3.36 0.21 -5.83
C VAL A 207 -3.66 1.63 -5.37
N LEU A 208 -2.74 2.21 -4.63
CA LEU A 208 -2.83 3.56 -4.10
C LEU A 208 -1.57 4.32 -4.53
N GLU A 209 -1.75 5.51 -5.07
CA GLU A 209 -0.66 6.40 -5.50
C GLU A 209 -0.77 7.76 -4.82
N LYS A 210 0.36 8.39 -4.54
CA LYS A 210 0.47 9.81 -4.19
C LYS A 210 1.12 10.55 -5.34
N LYS A 211 0.56 11.71 -5.67
CA LYS A 211 1.10 12.64 -6.66
C LYS A 211 2.04 13.64 -6.00
#